data_86d640cdb42f1afb724e2e45883925b6
#
_entry.id   86d640cdb42f1afb724e2e45883925b6
#
_cell.length_a   1.000
_cell.length_b   1.000
_cell.length_c   1.000
_cell.angle_alpha   90.00
_cell.angle_beta   90.00
_cell.angle_gamma   90.00
#
_symmetry.space_group_name_H-M   'P 1'
#
loop_
_entity.id
_entity.type
_entity.pdbx_description
1 polymer ?
#
loop_
_entity_poly.entity_id
_entity_poly.type
_entity_poly.pdbx_seq_one_letter_code
_entity_poly.pdbx_strand_id
1 'polypeptide(L)'
;MSTSVGGGAQPGGPRHLLFAPGLMARGAGEIYDAMVAKLSWWSVRILLVAAILDALTTYVSLQGAHARESNPLGRELISGLGLGGAMVVRVLIGVVYFFFLKWIFDTQTHRAIRLAACLVAVETALWWWIVVVNNLVVITR
;
A
#
# COMPACT_ATOMS: atom_id res chain seq x y z
N MET A 1 -15.35 20.82 77.87
CA MET A 1 -15.51 19.35 77.83
C MET A 1 -15.58 18.92 76.40
N SER A 2 -14.52 18.31 75.96
CA SER A 2 -14.27 17.89 74.57
C SER A 2 -14.60 16.42 74.47
N THR A 3 -15.38 16.04 73.44
CA THR A 3 -15.57 14.63 73.07
C THR A 3 -15.17 14.46 71.60
N SER A 4 -14.04 13.82 71.44
CA SER A 4 -13.52 13.31 70.18
C SER A 4 -14.37 12.16 69.69
N VAL A 5 -14.81 12.19 68.44
CA VAL A 5 -15.42 11.07 67.76
C VAL A 5 -14.42 10.48 66.79
N GLY A 6 -14.13 9.18 66.99
CA GLY A 6 -13.15 8.42 66.24
C GLY A 6 -13.53 8.20 64.79
N GLY A 7 -12.54 8.42 63.91
CA GLY A 7 -12.59 8.06 62.53
C GLY A 7 -12.51 6.55 62.31
N GLY A 8 -13.61 5.94 61.87
CA GLY A 8 -13.64 4.54 61.44
C GLY A 8 -12.95 4.41 60.06
N ALA A 9 -11.83 3.69 60.07
CA ALA A 9 -11.19 3.27 58.81
C ALA A 9 -12.10 2.25 58.11
N GLN A 10 -12.63 2.59 56.94
CA GLN A 10 -13.32 1.61 56.10
C GLN A 10 -12.31 0.60 55.57
N PRO A 11 -12.57 -0.69 55.73
CA PRO A 11 -11.75 -1.75 55.13
C PRO A 11 -11.88 -1.62 53.57
N GLY A 12 -10.73 -1.51 52.93
CA GLY A 12 -10.65 -1.47 51.50
C GLY A 12 -11.27 -2.71 50.86
N GLY A 13 -12.45 -2.53 50.27
CA GLY A 13 -13.09 -3.57 49.48
C GLY A 13 -12.16 -3.94 48.30
N PRO A 14 -12.27 -5.18 47.78
CA PRO A 14 -11.44 -5.63 46.69
C PRO A 14 -11.64 -4.65 45.50
N ARG A 15 -10.56 -3.97 45.15
CA ARG A 15 -10.51 -3.17 43.91
C ARG A 15 -10.72 -4.19 42.79
N HIS A 16 -11.96 -4.33 42.34
CA HIS A 16 -12.23 -4.96 41.08
C HIS A 16 -11.37 -4.23 40.06
N LEU A 17 -10.32 -4.91 39.60
CA LEU A 17 -9.59 -4.54 38.41
C LEU A 17 -10.64 -4.59 37.28
N LEU A 18 -11.40 -3.51 37.17
CA LEU A 18 -12.27 -3.27 36.04
C LEU A 18 -11.33 -3.26 34.84
N PHE A 19 -11.29 -4.40 34.17
CA PHE A 19 -10.71 -4.53 32.85
C PHE A 19 -11.27 -3.38 32.03
N ALA A 20 -10.49 -2.33 31.85
CA ALA A 20 -10.93 -1.16 31.12
C ALA A 20 -10.92 -1.52 29.63
N PRO A 21 -12.06 -1.87 29.03
CA PRO A 21 -12.12 -2.27 27.62
C PRO A 21 -11.62 -1.17 26.69
N GLY A 22 -11.61 0.09 27.15
CA GLY A 22 -11.06 1.21 26.41
C GLY A 22 -9.54 1.21 26.27
N LEU A 23 -8.78 0.56 27.15
CA LEU A 23 -7.32 0.50 27.04
C LEU A 23 -6.89 -0.49 25.94
N MET A 24 -7.57 -1.64 25.87
CA MET A 24 -7.32 -2.63 24.80
C MET A 24 -7.75 -2.09 23.43
N ALA A 25 -8.87 -1.35 23.35
CA ALA A 25 -9.33 -0.77 22.09
C ALA A 25 -8.40 0.33 21.57
N ARG A 26 -7.77 1.12 22.48
CA ARG A 26 -6.76 2.12 22.08
C ARG A 26 -5.50 1.46 21.52
N GLY A 27 -4.96 0.47 22.23
CA GLY A 27 -3.78 -0.26 21.77
C GLY A 27 -3.98 -0.96 20.41
N ALA A 28 -5.15 -1.59 20.21
CA ALA A 28 -5.49 -2.20 18.93
C ALA A 28 -5.59 -1.17 17.78
N GLY A 29 -6.11 0.04 18.06
CA GLY A 29 -6.17 1.12 17.08
C GLY A 29 -4.79 1.63 16.66
N GLU A 30 -3.88 1.81 17.61
CA GLU A 30 -2.50 2.24 17.35
C GLU A 30 -1.70 1.21 16.55
N ILE A 31 -1.84 -0.08 16.91
CA ILE A 31 -1.21 -1.18 16.17
C ILE A 31 -1.73 -1.22 14.72
N TYR A 32 -3.04 -1.10 14.53
CA TYR A 32 -3.64 -1.06 13.21
C TYR A 32 -3.10 0.12 12.37
N ASP A 33 -3.05 1.33 12.93
CA ASP A 33 -2.56 2.52 12.22
C ASP A 33 -1.07 2.38 11.85
N ALA A 34 -0.26 1.81 12.75
CA ALA A 34 1.15 1.53 12.47
C ALA A 34 1.33 0.47 11.37
N MET A 35 0.52 -0.59 11.39
CA MET A 35 0.55 -1.63 10.34
C MET A 35 0.12 -1.07 8.98
N VAL A 36 -0.97 -0.31 8.92
CA VAL A 36 -1.46 0.29 7.67
C VAL A 36 -0.44 1.29 7.13
N ALA A 37 0.18 2.11 7.98
CA ALA A 37 1.22 3.05 7.58
C ALA A 37 2.45 2.32 7.00
N LYS A 38 2.91 1.26 7.65
CA LYS A 38 4.04 0.47 7.17
C LYS A 38 3.72 -0.26 5.87
N LEU A 39 2.55 -0.88 5.78
CA LEU A 39 2.11 -1.61 4.59
C LEU A 39 1.92 -0.66 3.39
N SER A 40 1.33 0.52 3.60
CA SER A 40 1.16 1.53 2.56
C SER A 40 2.51 2.01 2.01
N TRP A 41 3.47 2.28 2.88
CA TRP A 41 4.82 2.70 2.48
C TRP A 41 5.54 1.65 1.63
N TRP A 42 5.45 0.38 1.99
CA TRP A 42 6.06 -0.71 1.23
C TRP A 42 5.33 -0.99 -0.08
N SER A 43 3.99 -1.03 -0.07
CA SER A 43 3.19 -1.32 -1.27
C SER A 43 3.43 -0.28 -2.37
N VAL A 44 3.50 1.01 -2.01
CA VAL A 44 3.74 2.08 -2.97
C VAL A 44 5.15 2.00 -3.59
N ARG A 45 6.17 1.62 -2.81
CA ARG A 45 7.53 1.40 -3.34
C ARG A 45 7.62 0.18 -4.25
N ILE A 46 7.05 -0.94 -3.82
CA ILE A 46 7.00 -2.18 -4.60
C ILE A 46 6.29 -1.93 -5.93
N LEU A 47 5.21 -1.16 -5.93
CA LEU A 47 4.48 -0.78 -7.12
C LEU A 47 5.33 0.06 -8.08
N LEU A 48 6.09 1.04 -7.59
CA LEU A 48 6.97 1.85 -8.45
C LEU A 48 8.07 0.99 -9.08
N VAL A 49 8.68 0.10 -8.30
CA VAL A 49 9.69 -0.84 -8.80
C VAL A 49 9.08 -1.76 -9.86
N ALA A 50 7.88 -2.30 -9.61
CA ALA A 50 7.18 -3.15 -10.56
C ALA A 50 6.86 -2.41 -11.87
N ALA A 51 6.46 -1.13 -11.81
CA ALA A 51 6.19 -0.29 -12.98
C ALA A 51 7.45 -0.09 -13.86
N ILE A 52 8.58 0.17 -13.22
CA ILE A 52 9.86 0.32 -13.93
C ILE A 52 10.28 -1.00 -14.56
N LEU A 53 10.19 -2.10 -13.82
CA LEU A 53 10.55 -3.42 -14.32
C LEU A 53 9.61 -3.89 -15.45
N ASP A 54 8.30 -3.60 -15.37
CA ASP A 54 7.35 -3.88 -16.44
C ASP A 54 7.75 -3.14 -17.73
N ALA A 55 8.07 -1.84 -17.64
CA ALA A 55 8.50 -1.07 -18.79
C ALA A 55 9.79 -1.63 -19.40
N LEU A 56 10.79 -1.97 -18.57
CA LEU A 56 12.06 -2.53 -19.03
C LEU A 56 11.90 -3.92 -19.67
N THR A 57 11.19 -4.83 -19.01
CA THR A 57 10.98 -6.19 -19.53
C THR A 57 10.12 -6.19 -20.78
N THR A 58 9.10 -5.33 -20.86
CA THR A 58 8.30 -5.13 -22.08
C THR A 58 9.18 -4.58 -23.22
N TYR A 59 10.04 -3.60 -22.93
CA TYR A 59 10.95 -3.04 -23.94
C TYR A 59 11.86 -4.13 -24.53
N VAL A 60 12.50 -4.93 -23.67
CA VAL A 60 13.41 -6.01 -24.09
C VAL A 60 12.64 -7.10 -24.88
N SER A 61 11.47 -7.52 -24.39
CA SER A 61 10.68 -8.57 -25.03
C SER A 61 10.19 -8.17 -26.43
N LEU A 62 9.86 -6.90 -26.64
CA LEU A 62 9.38 -6.41 -27.92
C LEU A 62 10.51 -6.10 -28.92
N GLN A 63 11.74 -5.82 -28.44
CA GLN A 63 12.91 -5.68 -29.32
C GLN A 63 13.32 -7.02 -29.96
N GLY A 64 13.08 -8.13 -29.28
CA GLY A 64 13.49 -9.46 -29.73
C GLY A 64 12.71 -10.05 -30.92
N ALA A 65 11.79 -9.32 -31.54
CA ALA A 65 10.95 -9.73 -32.67
C ALA A 65 10.04 -10.97 -32.42
N HIS A 66 10.13 -11.59 -31.25
CA HIS A 66 9.37 -12.80 -30.89
C HIS A 66 8.12 -12.50 -30.05
N ALA A 67 7.98 -11.30 -29.53
CA ALA A 67 6.84 -10.88 -28.74
C ALA A 67 6.01 -9.81 -29.47
N ARG A 68 4.70 -9.81 -29.23
CA ARG A 68 3.77 -8.78 -29.71
C ARG A 68 3.05 -8.19 -28.49
N GLU A 69 2.95 -6.87 -28.45
CA GLU A 69 2.17 -6.21 -27.40
C GLU A 69 0.71 -6.66 -27.46
N SER A 70 0.23 -7.30 -26.39
CA SER A 70 -1.14 -7.81 -26.31
C SER A 70 -2.13 -6.74 -25.85
N ASN A 71 -1.66 -5.73 -25.09
CA ASN A 71 -2.50 -4.66 -24.58
C ASN A 71 -2.84 -3.66 -25.71
N PRO A 72 -4.14 -3.42 -26.03
CA PRO A 72 -4.54 -2.49 -27.08
C PRO A 72 -4.00 -1.08 -26.88
N LEU A 73 -4.05 -0.55 -25.65
CA LEU A 73 -3.51 0.77 -25.32
C LEU A 73 -1.98 0.82 -25.50
N GLY A 74 -1.29 -0.26 -25.12
CA GLY A 74 0.15 -0.39 -25.34
C GLY A 74 0.50 -0.33 -26.83
N ARG A 75 -0.28 -0.99 -27.68
CA ARG A 75 -0.10 -0.96 -29.15
C ARG A 75 -0.31 0.43 -29.73
N GLU A 76 -1.34 1.15 -29.29
CA GLU A 76 -1.58 2.54 -29.71
C GLU A 76 -0.45 3.47 -29.30
N LEU A 77 0.02 3.37 -28.06
CA LEU A 77 1.17 4.15 -27.60
C LEU A 77 2.42 3.86 -28.42
N ILE A 78 2.69 2.59 -28.72
CA ILE A 78 3.85 2.19 -29.53
C ILE A 78 3.72 2.72 -30.95
N SER A 79 2.52 2.66 -31.56
CA SER A 79 2.28 3.16 -32.91
C SER A 79 2.42 4.68 -33.03
N GLY A 80 2.02 5.43 -31.98
CA GLY A 80 2.07 6.89 -31.98
C GLY A 80 3.40 7.49 -31.52
N LEU A 81 4.05 6.87 -30.53
CA LEU A 81 5.24 7.43 -29.86
C LEU A 81 6.51 6.59 -30.09
N GLY A 82 6.39 5.47 -30.78
CA GLY A 82 7.43 4.46 -30.87
C GLY A 82 7.60 3.69 -29.56
N LEU A 83 8.41 2.62 -29.60
CA LEU A 83 8.60 1.72 -28.46
C LEU A 83 9.18 2.46 -27.24
N GLY A 84 10.23 3.27 -27.44
CA GLY A 84 10.85 4.04 -26.35
C GLY A 84 9.90 5.04 -25.72
N GLY A 85 9.14 5.79 -26.53
CA GLY A 85 8.16 6.77 -26.05
C GLY A 85 7.03 6.10 -25.26
N ALA A 86 6.54 4.97 -25.72
CA ALA A 86 5.52 4.18 -25.02
C ALA A 86 6.01 3.70 -23.63
N MET A 87 7.30 3.29 -23.51
CA MET A 87 7.87 2.87 -22.22
C MET A 87 8.01 4.06 -21.24
N VAL A 88 8.42 5.22 -21.74
CA VAL A 88 8.46 6.45 -20.92
C VAL A 88 7.06 6.78 -20.37
N VAL A 89 6.02 6.73 -21.20
CA VAL A 89 4.64 6.98 -20.77
C VAL A 89 4.21 5.95 -19.69
N ARG A 90 4.54 4.69 -19.86
CA ARG A 90 4.25 3.65 -18.83
C ARG A 90 4.90 3.97 -17.48
N VAL A 91 6.17 4.35 -17.49
CA VAL A 91 6.87 4.75 -16.25
C VAL A 91 6.23 5.99 -15.64
N LEU A 92 5.89 7.01 -16.46
CA LEU A 92 5.21 8.21 -15.98
C LEU A 92 3.86 7.91 -15.34
N ILE A 93 3.06 7.02 -15.93
CA ILE A 93 1.80 6.56 -15.32
C ILE A 93 2.08 5.94 -13.93
N GLY A 94 3.08 5.08 -13.81
CA GLY A 94 3.50 4.50 -12.53
C GLY A 94 3.92 5.54 -11.50
N VAL A 95 4.67 6.55 -11.93
CA VAL A 95 5.11 7.67 -11.07
C VAL A 95 3.91 8.52 -10.62
N VAL A 96 3.01 8.87 -11.53
CA VAL A 96 1.78 9.62 -11.18
C VAL A 96 0.93 8.83 -10.18
N TYR A 97 0.76 7.54 -10.43
CA TYR A 97 0.00 6.66 -9.53
C TYR A 97 0.67 6.53 -8.15
N PHE A 98 2.02 6.46 -8.11
CA PHE A 98 2.80 6.50 -6.87
C PHE A 98 2.52 7.78 -6.06
N PHE A 99 2.61 8.95 -6.67
CA PHE A 99 2.36 10.22 -5.98
C PHE A 99 0.91 10.38 -5.56
N PHE A 100 -0.04 9.89 -6.35
CA PHE A 100 -1.46 9.90 -6.02
C PHE A 100 -1.76 9.04 -4.77
N LEU A 101 -1.26 7.82 -4.72
CA LEU A 101 -1.40 6.95 -3.54
C LEU A 101 -0.70 7.55 -2.32
N LYS A 102 0.52 8.06 -2.49
CA LYS A 102 1.24 8.72 -1.42
C LYS A 102 0.44 9.90 -0.86
N TRP A 103 -0.12 10.73 -1.73
CA TRP A 103 -0.98 11.84 -1.32
C TRP A 103 -2.20 11.37 -0.53
N ILE A 104 -2.88 10.30 -0.97
CA ILE A 104 -4.00 9.71 -0.20
C ILE A 104 -3.51 9.28 1.19
N PHE A 105 -2.40 8.57 1.28
CA PHE A 105 -1.90 8.09 2.57
C PHE A 105 -1.48 9.22 3.52
N ASP A 106 -0.95 10.32 2.98
CA ASP A 106 -0.48 11.46 3.78
C ASP A 106 -1.64 12.38 4.21
N THR A 107 -2.71 12.51 3.40
CA THR A 107 -3.78 13.48 3.64
C THR A 107 -5.04 12.88 4.27
N GLN A 108 -5.34 11.60 4.00
CA GLN A 108 -6.57 11.00 4.48
C GLN A 108 -6.47 10.56 5.94
N THR A 109 -7.39 11.05 6.77
CA THR A 109 -7.52 10.68 8.18
C THR A 109 -8.48 9.50 8.39
N HIS A 110 -9.37 9.25 7.43
CA HIS A 110 -10.35 8.17 7.50
C HIS A 110 -9.69 6.80 7.26
N ARG A 111 -9.74 5.93 8.28
CA ARG A 111 -9.14 4.58 8.24
C ARG A 111 -9.66 3.74 7.08
N ALA A 112 -10.95 3.81 6.77
CA ALA A 112 -11.54 3.05 5.67
C ALA A 112 -10.97 3.44 4.30
N ILE A 113 -10.73 4.73 4.05
CA ILE A 113 -10.15 5.23 2.79
C ILE A 113 -8.69 4.78 2.66
N ARG A 114 -7.91 4.89 3.75
CA ARG A 114 -6.52 4.43 3.77
C ARG A 114 -6.42 2.92 3.54
N LEU A 115 -7.30 2.13 4.16
CA LEU A 115 -7.34 0.69 3.95
C LEU A 115 -7.70 0.34 2.50
N ALA A 116 -8.74 0.97 1.94
CA ALA A 116 -9.12 0.79 0.54
C ALA A 116 -7.97 1.13 -0.41
N ALA A 117 -7.29 2.27 -0.22
CA ALA A 117 -6.13 2.65 -1.00
C ALA A 117 -4.98 1.64 -0.87
N CYS A 118 -4.75 1.10 0.33
CA CYS A 118 -3.74 0.07 0.56
C CYS A 118 -4.08 -1.23 -0.20
N LEU A 119 -5.33 -1.69 -0.16
CA LEU A 119 -5.78 -2.87 -0.90
C LEU A 119 -5.61 -2.69 -2.40
N VAL A 120 -6.02 -1.54 -2.94
CA VAL A 120 -5.83 -1.20 -4.37
C VAL A 120 -4.35 -1.15 -4.74
N ALA A 121 -3.49 -0.59 -3.88
CA ALA A 121 -2.04 -0.56 -4.12
C ALA A 121 -1.43 -1.96 -4.16
N VAL A 122 -1.83 -2.84 -3.24
CA VAL A 122 -1.35 -4.24 -3.19
C VAL A 122 -1.84 -5.01 -4.42
N GLU A 123 -3.12 -4.91 -4.77
CA GLU A 123 -3.70 -5.57 -5.93
C GLU A 123 -2.98 -5.15 -7.22
N THR A 124 -2.81 -3.83 -7.41
CA THR A 124 -2.13 -3.29 -8.59
C THR A 124 -0.66 -3.74 -8.63
N ALA A 125 0.03 -3.76 -7.50
CA ALA A 125 1.41 -4.24 -7.43
C ALA A 125 1.51 -5.72 -7.81
N LEU A 126 0.61 -6.58 -7.31
CA LEU A 126 0.57 -8.00 -7.66
C LEU A 126 0.33 -8.20 -9.14
N TRP A 127 -0.62 -7.46 -9.74
CA TRP A 127 -0.90 -7.52 -11.17
C TRP A 127 0.33 -7.15 -12.02
N TRP A 128 1.02 -6.08 -11.68
CA TRP A 128 2.24 -5.68 -12.40
C TRP A 128 3.36 -6.69 -12.26
N TRP A 129 3.52 -7.31 -11.08
CA TRP A 129 4.49 -8.38 -10.90
C TRP A 129 4.18 -9.61 -11.75
N ILE A 130 2.91 -9.98 -11.91
CA ILE A 130 2.50 -11.05 -12.82
C ILE A 130 2.92 -10.72 -14.25
N VAL A 131 2.73 -9.49 -14.71
CA VAL A 131 3.15 -9.05 -16.05
C VAL A 131 4.66 -9.10 -16.20
N VAL A 132 5.43 -8.61 -15.20
CA VAL A 132 6.90 -8.69 -15.20
C VAL A 132 7.39 -10.13 -15.33
N VAL A 133 6.85 -11.04 -14.53
CA VAL A 133 7.21 -12.46 -14.58
C VAL A 133 6.86 -13.06 -15.95
N ASN A 134 5.69 -12.76 -16.48
CA ASN A 134 5.31 -13.23 -17.81
C ASN A 134 6.26 -12.72 -18.91
N ASN A 135 6.64 -11.44 -18.86
CA ASN A 135 7.60 -10.86 -19.81
C ASN A 135 8.98 -11.53 -19.70
N LEU A 136 9.44 -11.80 -18.46
CA LEU A 136 10.70 -12.52 -18.24
C LEU A 136 10.67 -13.94 -18.84
N VAL A 137 9.56 -14.66 -18.69
CA VAL A 137 9.38 -15.99 -19.31
C VAL A 137 9.45 -15.91 -20.84
N VAL A 138 8.89 -14.86 -21.43
CA VAL A 138 8.96 -14.65 -22.89
C VAL A 138 10.39 -14.34 -23.37
N ILE A 139 11.15 -13.55 -22.60
CA ILE A 139 12.54 -13.19 -22.94
C ILE A 139 13.48 -14.40 -22.88
N THR A 140 13.20 -15.37 -21.99
CA THR A 140 14.07 -16.54 -21.75
C THR A 140 13.79 -17.76 -22.64
N ARG A 141 12.76 -17.68 -23.48
CA ARG A 141 12.40 -18.73 -24.46
C ARG A 141 12.95 -18.43 -25.85
#